data_14d9008c3ba634eb413e4ce0d2b86f24
#
_entry.id   14d9008c3ba634eb413e4ce0d2b86f24
#
_cell.length_a   1.000
_cell.length_b   1.000
_cell.length_c   1.000
_cell.angle_alpha   90.00
_cell.angle_beta   90.00
_cell.angle_gamma   90.00
#
_symmetry.space_group_name_H-M   'P 1'
#
loop_
_entity.id
_entity.type
_entity.pdbx_description
1 polymer ?
#
loop_
_entity_poly.entity_id
_entity_poly.type
_entity_poly.pdbx_seq_one_letter_code
_entity_poly.pdbx_strand_id
1 'polypeptide(L)'
;DSQPYEGAIAYSANVQGSGWQTWSQNDALTGTTGTGKYLEAFKIKLTGEMAEYYDIYYRVHTQNYGWLDWAKNGAVAGTEGYGYRIEAVQIKILSKGKAAPGNTTRPFVKKPSFVLGPNWTVEQGYFQTTSGTRYYVGGSYIIVSIAQQKMWSYIGTQKIVETDIITGNPYLGYATPKGLFAIQGKQSPSVLIGPGYVSPVQYWLPFLGNSYGI
;
A
#
# COMPACT_ATOMS: atom_id res chain seq x y z
N ASP A 1 38.29 9.16 20.64
CA ASP A 1 37.67 7.94 21.17
C ASP A 1 37.66 6.90 20.06
N SER A 2 38.52 5.90 20.16
CA SER A 2 38.53 4.77 19.24
C SER A 2 37.22 4.02 19.37
N GLN A 3 36.49 3.86 18.30
CA GLN A 3 35.36 2.94 18.26
C GLN A 3 35.89 1.54 18.57
N PRO A 4 35.33 0.82 19.55
CA PRO A 4 35.86 -0.47 19.97
C PRO A 4 35.73 -1.57 18.88
N TYR A 5 34.98 -1.34 17.81
CA TYR A 5 34.74 -2.31 16.75
C TYR A 5 34.72 -1.66 15.37
N GLU A 6 35.40 -2.29 14.42
CA GLU A 6 35.37 -1.85 13.02
C GLU A 6 34.08 -2.22 12.34
N GLY A 7 33.60 -1.33 11.46
CA GLY A 7 32.37 -1.57 10.69
C GLY A 7 31.85 -0.31 10.02
N ALA A 8 30.77 -0.47 9.31
CA ALA A 8 30.09 0.62 8.63
C ALA A 8 28.57 0.53 8.85
N ILE A 9 27.89 1.65 8.64
CA ILE A 9 26.45 1.72 8.51
C ILE A 9 26.14 1.66 7.02
N ALA A 10 25.42 0.62 6.59
CA ALA A 10 24.90 0.48 5.24
C ALA A 10 23.40 0.73 5.22
N TYR A 11 22.93 1.42 4.20
CA TYR A 11 21.53 1.81 4.05
C TYR A 11 21.09 1.85 2.58
N SER A 12 19.80 1.71 2.37
CA SER A 12 19.15 1.79 1.04
C SER A 12 17.76 2.38 1.20
N ALA A 13 17.36 3.21 0.25
CA ALA A 13 16.07 3.87 0.22
C ALA A 13 15.18 3.36 -0.93
N ASN A 14 13.87 3.32 -0.69
CA ASN A 14 12.86 3.18 -1.71
C ASN A 14 12.31 4.57 -2.06
N VAL A 15 12.52 4.97 -3.29
CA VAL A 15 12.10 6.28 -3.82
C VAL A 15 10.85 6.11 -4.67
N GLN A 16 9.86 6.95 -4.42
CA GLN A 16 8.60 7.00 -5.16
C GLN A 16 8.82 6.92 -6.67
N GLY A 17 8.22 5.89 -7.31
CA GLY A 17 8.29 5.67 -8.75
C GLY A 17 9.65 5.24 -9.29
N SER A 18 10.69 5.17 -8.45
CA SER A 18 12.03 4.69 -8.84
C SER A 18 12.41 3.37 -8.18
N GLY A 19 11.70 2.98 -7.09
CA GLY A 19 11.96 1.74 -6.37
C GLY A 19 13.19 1.80 -5.47
N TRP A 20 13.66 0.61 -5.07
CA TRP A 20 14.81 0.44 -4.19
C TRP A 20 16.11 0.82 -4.88
N GLN A 21 16.90 1.66 -4.19
CA GLN A 21 18.24 2.01 -4.64
C GLN A 21 19.26 0.97 -4.16
N THR A 22 20.45 0.99 -4.76
CA THR A 22 21.60 0.20 -4.30
C THR A 22 21.97 0.59 -2.87
N TRP A 23 22.62 -0.34 -2.15
CA TRP A 23 23.14 -0.06 -0.82
C TRP A 23 24.26 1.01 -0.89
N SER A 24 24.11 2.01 -0.06
CA SER A 24 25.12 3.05 0.23
C SER A 24 25.72 2.79 1.60
N GLN A 25 26.90 3.36 1.88
CA GLN A 25 27.59 3.22 3.16
C GLN A 25 28.16 4.55 3.60
N ASN A 26 28.27 4.73 4.92
CA ASN A 26 28.88 5.88 5.58
C ASN A 26 28.29 7.21 5.07
N ASP A 27 29.07 8.05 4.42
CA ASP A 27 28.65 9.39 3.97
C ASP A 27 28.00 9.40 2.58
N ALA A 28 27.85 8.24 1.91
CA ALA A 28 27.28 8.18 0.58
C ALA A 28 25.78 8.47 0.61
N LEU A 29 25.31 9.28 -0.33
CA LEU A 29 23.89 9.62 -0.46
C LEU A 29 23.05 8.40 -0.84
N THR A 30 21.90 8.23 -0.22
CA THR A 30 20.79 7.40 -0.70
C THR A 30 19.52 8.26 -0.78
N GLY A 31 18.70 8.04 -1.81
CA GLY A 31 17.57 8.92 -2.08
C GLY A 31 17.79 9.80 -3.30
N THR A 32 17.01 10.86 -3.43
CA THR A 32 17.12 11.84 -4.52
C THR A 32 16.98 13.25 -3.99
N THR A 33 17.67 14.19 -4.64
CA THR A 33 17.57 15.64 -4.36
C THR A 33 17.03 16.38 -5.56
N GLY A 34 16.22 17.41 -5.34
CA GLY A 34 15.72 18.30 -6.39
C GLY A 34 14.69 17.68 -7.37
N THR A 35 14.22 16.45 -7.11
CA THR A 35 13.31 15.72 -8.01
C THR A 35 11.84 15.79 -7.62
N GLY A 36 11.54 16.32 -6.42
CA GLY A 36 10.18 16.31 -5.84
C GLY A 36 9.65 14.92 -5.46
N LYS A 37 10.48 13.87 -5.57
CA LYS A 37 10.11 12.50 -5.20
C LYS A 37 10.31 12.26 -3.70
N TYR A 38 9.46 11.41 -3.12
CA TYR A 38 9.49 11.08 -1.71
C TYR A 38 10.27 9.79 -1.45
N LEU A 39 10.89 9.71 -0.27
CA LEU A 39 11.29 8.43 0.31
C LEU A 39 10.04 7.79 0.92
N GLU A 40 9.69 6.58 0.47
CA GLU A 40 8.56 5.81 0.98
C GLU A 40 8.99 4.81 2.05
N ALA A 41 10.18 4.22 1.90
CA ALA A 41 10.76 3.27 2.84
C ALA A 41 12.29 3.34 2.82
N PHE A 42 12.91 2.83 3.87
CA PHE A 42 14.34 2.59 3.90
C PHE A 42 14.70 1.37 4.75
N LYS A 43 15.92 0.92 4.63
CA LYS A 43 16.52 -0.14 5.42
C LYS A 43 17.95 0.21 5.79
N ILE A 44 18.34 -0.14 7.02
CA ILE A 44 19.67 0.13 7.56
C ILE A 44 20.21 -1.15 8.19
N LYS A 45 21.51 -1.40 8.05
CA LYS A 45 22.23 -2.47 8.75
C LYS A 45 23.63 -2.01 9.14
N LEU A 46 24.15 -2.62 10.18
CA LEU A 46 25.56 -2.57 10.50
C LEU A 46 26.32 -3.60 9.68
N THR A 47 27.61 -3.38 9.43
CA THR A 47 28.51 -4.31 8.75
C THR A 47 29.80 -4.46 9.58
N GLY A 48 30.65 -5.43 9.20
CA GLY A 48 31.88 -5.71 9.92
C GLY A 48 31.65 -6.18 11.36
N GLU A 49 32.61 -5.98 12.22
CA GLU A 49 32.53 -6.37 13.63
C GLU A 49 31.38 -5.72 14.38
N MET A 50 31.01 -4.49 14.03
CA MET A 50 29.81 -3.85 14.62
C MET A 50 28.56 -4.68 14.53
N ALA A 51 28.37 -5.43 13.43
CA ALA A 51 27.20 -6.29 13.24
C ALA A 51 27.21 -7.55 14.14
N GLU A 52 28.37 -7.92 14.69
CA GLU A 52 28.52 -9.05 15.61
C GLU A 52 28.13 -8.67 17.04
N TYR A 53 28.42 -7.42 17.44
CA TYR A 53 28.26 -6.95 18.83
C TYR A 53 26.99 -6.11 19.02
N TYR A 54 26.40 -5.57 17.95
CA TYR A 54 25.24 -4.67 18.02
C TYR A 54 24.13 -5.06 17.08
N ASP A 55 22.93 -4.70 17.47
CA ASP A 55 21.72 -4.68 16.64
C ASP A 55 21.32 -3.22 16.40
N ILE A 56 20.98 -2.87 15.16
CA ILE A 56 20.42 -1.57 14.82
C ILE A 56 18.90 -1.72 14.62
N TYR A 57 18.15 -0.95 15.40
CA TYR A 57 16.70 -0.83 15.32
C TYR A 57 16.34 0.54 14.76
N TYR A 58 15.30 0.59 13.96
CA TYR A 58 14.80 1.86 13.41
C TYR A 58 13.32 1.75 13.09
N ARG A 59 12.64 2.90 13.17
CA ARG A 59 11.24 3.05 12.76
C ARG A 59 11.02 4.40 12.11
N VAL A 60 9.93 4.52 11.37
CA VAL A 60 9.56 5.74 10.66
C VAL A 60 8.18 6.22 11.04
N HIS A 61 7.99 7.53 11.00
CA HIS A 61 6.71 8.18 10.88
C HIS A 61 6.42 8.41 9.40
N THR A 62 5.30 7.92 8.91
CA THR A 62 4.92 8.08 7.50
C THR A 62 3.62 8.86 7.40
N GLN A 63 3.44 9.55 6.30
CA GLN A 63 2.18 10.18 5.95
C GLN A 63 1.03 9.14 6.03
N ASN A 64 -0.08 9.51 6.64
CA ASN A 64 -1.32 8.74 6.81
C ASN A 64 -1.26 7.49 7.72
N TYR A 65 -0.09 6.95 8.03
CA TYR A 65 0.04 5.81 8.96
C TYR A 65 0.58 6.21 10.33
N GLY A 66 1.23 7.38 10.45
CA GLY A 66 1.91 7.75 11.67
C GLY A 66 3.16 6.90 11.92
N TRP A 67 3.51 6.67 13.19
CA TRP A 67 4.64 5.82 13.56
C TRP A 67 4.33 4.35 13.27
N LEU A 68 5.18 3.75 12.44
CA LEU A 68 5.23 2.30 12.27
C LEU A 68 6.09 1.66 13.36
N ASP A 69 6.05 0.32 13.42
CA ASP A 69 6.81 -0.45 14.40
C ASP A 69 8.32 -0.47 14.07
N TRP A 70 9.12 -1.07 14.96
CA TRP A 70 10.57 -1.13 14.82
C TRP A 70 10.99 -2.23 13.84
N ALA A 71 11.78 -1.85 12.84
CA ALA A 71 12.55 -2.74 11.98
C ALA A 71 13.92 -2.99 12.60
N LYS A 72 14.62 -4.05 12.18
CA LYS A 72 15.92 -4.49 12.69
C LYS A 72 16.85 -4.93 11.56
N ASN A 73 18.12 -4.55 11.61
CA ASN A 73 19.23 -5.15 10.86
C ASN A 73 18.97 -5.38 9.37
N GLY A 74 18.54 -4.36 8.64
CA GLY A 74 18.27 -4.43 7.21
C GLY A 74 16.84 -4.80 6.85
N ALA A 75 15.96 -5.06 7.82
CA ALA A 75 14.52 -5.17 7.57
C ALA A 75 13.95 -3.84 7.07
N VAL A 76 12.90 -3.88 6.28
CA VAL A 76 12.31 -2.66 5.71
C VAL A 76 11.49 -1.91 6.75
N ALA A 77 11.64 -0.58 6.80
CA ALA A 77 10.77 0.33 7.54
C ALA A 77 10.13 1.35 6.59
N GLY A 78 8.80 1.53 6.66
CA GLY A 78 8.09 2.49 5.83
C GLY A 78 6.92 1.92 5.07
N THR A 79 6.62 2.52 3.94
CA THR A 79 5.56 2.08 3.01
C THR A 79 6.14 1.82 1.62
N GLU A 80 5.39 1.11 0.76
CA GLU A 80 5.76 0.94 -0.64
C GLU A 80 4.51 0.99 -1.51
N GLY A 81 4.56 1.80 -2.57
CA GLY A 81 3.53 1.91 -3.59
C GLY A 81 2.32 2.78 -3.20
N TYR A 82 2.35 3.44 -2.06
CA TYR A 82 1.32 4.38 -1.63
C TYR A 82 1.60 5.84 -2.02
N GLY A 83 2.85 6.18 -2.33
CA GLY A 83 3.27 7.57 -2.46
C GLY A 83 3.34 8.32 -1.13
N TYR A 84 3.38 7.62 0.00
CA TYR A 84 3.41 8.24 1.33
C TYR A 84 4.85 8.47 1.76
N ARG A 85 5.18 9.75 1.98
CA ARG A 85 6.53 10.14 2.39
C ARG A 85 6.84 9.75 3.82
N ILE A 86 8.10 9.46 4.08
CA ILE A 86 8.66 9.43 5.43
C ILE A 86 8.76 10.87 5.94
N GLU A 87 8.28 11.11 7.16
CA GLU A 87 8.25 12.42 7.80
C GLU A 87 9.19 12.51 9.00
N ALA A 88 9.46 11.39 9.67
CA ALA A 88 10.42 11.30 10.75
C ALA A 88 11.02 9.89 10.87
N VAL A 89 12.17 9.81 11.49
CA VAL A 89 12.92 8.57 11.71
C VAL A 89 13.41 8.51 13.15
N GLN A 90 13.35 7.33 13.76
CA GLN A 90 14.04 7.02 15.01
C GLN A 90 14.99 5.84 14.79
N ILE A 91 16.23 5.95 15.27
CA ILE A 91 17.25 4.91 15.16
C ILE A 91 17.85 4.65 16.55
N LYS A 92 18.08 3.37 16.88
CA LYS A 92 18.76 2.94 18.11
C LYS A 92 19.74 1.82 17.78
N ILE A 93 20.92 1.90 18.34
CA ILE A 93 21.89 0.81 18.36
C ILE A 93 21.87 0.23 19.77
N LEU A 94 21.71 -1.07 19.88
CA LEU A 94 21.65 -1.81 21.14
C LEU A 94 22.67 -2.96 21.08
N SER A 95 23.20 -3.37 22.23
CA SER A 95 24.03 -4.59 22.30
C SER A 95 23.28 -5.76 21.69
N LYS A 96 23.99 -6.64 21.02
CA LYS A 96 23.45 -7.83 20.31
C LYS A 96 22.49 -8.63 21.19
N GLY A 97 21.33 -8.96 20.64
CA GLY A 97 20.34 -9.78 21.32
C GLY A 97 19.50 -9.05 22.37
N LYS A 98 19.71 -7.75 22.64
CA LYS A 98 18.80 -6.99 23.51
C LYS A 98 17.40 -6.91 22.90
N ALA A 99 16.42 -6.85 23.79
CA ALA A 99 15.01 -6.69 23.40
C ALA A 99 14.81 -5.43 22.56
N ALA A 100 13.90 -5.53 21.58
CA ALA A 100 13.51 -4.40 20.74
C ALA A 100 12.98 -3.22 21.57
N PRO A 101 13.19 -1.97 21.11
CA PRO A 101 12.73 -0.78 21.85
C PRO A 101 11.20 -0.63 21.93
N GLY A 102 10.46 -1.50 21.29
CA GLY A 102 9.00 -1.51 21.22
C GLY A 102 8.49 -2.56 20.24
N ASN A 103 7.24 -2.46 19.82
CA ASN A 103 6.62 -3.37 18.87
C ASN A 103 7.42 -3.49 17.57
N THR A 104 7.44 -4.71 17.01
CA THR A 104 8.14 -5.05 15.75
C THR A 104 7.23 -5.72 14.72
N THR A 105 5.93 -5.77 14.98
CA THR A 105 4.96 -6.53 14.18
C THR A 105 4.71 -5.92 12.81
N ARG A 106 4.72 -4.57 12.71
CA ARG A 106 4.36 -3.84 11.51
C ARG A 106 5.34 -2.70 11.18
N PRO A 107 6.62 -2.99 10.93
CA PRO A 107 7.60 -1.97 10.53
C PRO A 107 7.40 -1.46 9.11
N PHE A 108 6.69 -2.22 8.27
CA PHE A 108 6.54 -1.96 6.84
C PHE A 108 5.14 -2.28 6.35
N VAL A 109 4.62 -1.43 5.46
CA VAL A 109 3.31 -1.62 4.82
C VAL A 109 3.46 -1.47 3.31
N LYS A 110 3.28 -2.56 2.60
CA LYS A 110 3.28 -2.57 1.14
C LYS A 110 1.85 -2.44 0.62
N LYS A 111 1.66 -1.54 -0.36
CA LYS A 111 0.40 -1.50 -1.11
C LYS A 111 0.23 -2.83 -1.83
N PRO A 112 -0.88 -3.54 -1.61
CA PRO A 112 -1.12 -4.78 -2.34
C PRO A 112 -1.05 -4.50 -3.84
N SER A 113 -0.14 -5.16 -4.53
CA SER A 113 -0.18 -5.20 -6.00
C SER A 113 -1.29 -6.17 -6.38
N PHE A 114 -2.34 -5.66 -7.00
CA PHE A 114 -3.28 -6.51 -7.70
C PHE A 114 -2.62 -6.92 -9.02
N VAL A 115 -2.04 -8.08 -9.03
CA VAL A 115 -1.87 -8.82 -10.28
C VAL A 115 -3.23 -9.50 -10.47
N LEU A 116 -3.93 -9.22 -11.58
CA LEU A 116 -4.92 -10.18 -12.09
C LEU A 116 -4.19 -11.51 -12.05
N GLY A 117 -4.58 -12.40 -11.12
CA GLY A 117 -3.89 -13.66 -10.95
C GLY A 117 -3.78 -14.33 -12.33
N PRO A 118 -2.75 -15.10 -12.62
CA PRO A 118 -2.57 -15.78 -13.91
C PRO A 118 -3.76 -16.65 -14.29
N ASN A 119 -4.73 -16.79 -13.39
CA ASN A 119 -5.92 -17.62 -13.54
C ASN A 119 -7.23 -16.81 -13.66
N TRP A 120 -7.14 -15.51 -13.89
CA TRP A 120 -8.34 -14.68 -14.10
C TRP A 120 -8.37 -14.28 -15.57
N THR A 121 -9.06 -15.05 -16.38
CA THR A 121 -9.33 -14.71 -17.77
C THR A 121 -10.75 -14.20 -17.90
N VAL A 122 -10.91 -13.01 -18.49
CA VAL A 122 -12.20 -12.55 -18.98
C VAL A 122 -12.26 -12.98 -20.45
N GLU A 123 -12.87 -14.10 -20.69
CA GLU A 123 -13.05 -14.62 -22.04
C GLU A 123 -14.55 -14.62 -22.37
N GLN A 124 -14.91 -13.95 -23.46
CA GLN A 124 -16.30 -13.92 -23.99
C GLN A 124 -17.38 -13.47 -22.98
N GLY A 125 -17.06 -12.51 -22.12
CA GLY A 125 -18.00 -12.00 -21.11
C GLY A 125 -18.15 -12.88 -19.87
N TYR A 126 -17.25 -13.84 -19.67
CA TYR A 126 -17.17 -14.65 -18.47
C TYR A 126 -15.96 -14.28 -17.63
N PHE A 127 -16.16 -14.23 -16.33
CA PHE A 127 -15.14 -14.11 -15.32
C PHE A 127 -14.89 -15.50 -14.69
N GLN A 128 -13.65 -15.95 -14.67
CA GLN A 128 -13.30 -17.25 -14.09
C GLN A 128 -12.46 -17.04 -12.83
N THR A 129 -12.86 -17.69 -11.72
CA THR A 129 -12.10 -17.71 -10.48
C THR A 129 -10.97 -18.73 -10.54
N THR A 130 -10.02 -18.61 -9.60
CA THR A 130 -8.94 -19.60 -9.43
C THR A 130 -9.44 -21.02 -9.13
N SER A 131 -10.65 -21.17 -8.58
CA SER A 131 -11.32 -22.44 -8.34
C SER A 131 -12.03 -23.01 -9.57
N GLY A 132 -11.94 -22.32 -10.71
CA GLY A 132 -12.58 -22.74 -11.97
C GLY A 132 -14.05 -22.35 -12.11
N THR A 133 -14.65 -21.69 -11.12
CA THR A 133 -16.02 -21.20 -11.21
C THR A 133 -16.11 -20.06 -12.22
N ARG A 134 -17.01 -20.16 -13.19
CA ARG A 134 -17.26 -19.14 -14.22
C ARG A 134 -18.52 -18.36 -13.90
N TYR A 135 -18.41 -17.03 -13.97
CA TYR A 135 -19.54 -16.10 -13.83
C TYR A 135 -19.70 -15.31 -15.11
N TYR A 136 -20.92 -15.25 -15.62
CA TYR A 136 -21.22 -14.38 -16.75
C TYR A 136 -21.33 -12.94 -16.27
N VAL A 137 -20.51 -12.07 -16.81
CA VAL A 137 -20.49 -10.64 -16.46
C VAL A 137 -21.08 -9.75 -17.58
N GLY A 138 -21.59 -10.39 -18.64
CA GLY A 138 -22.13 -9.67 -19.79
C GLY A 138 -21.07 -8.94 -20.62
N GLY A 139 -21.54 -8.05 -21.51
CA GLY A 139 -20.65 -7.27 -22.37
C GLY A 139 -20.03 -6.05 -21.69
N SER A 140 -20.49 -5.67 -20.49
CA SER A 140 -20.00 -4.51 -19.74
C SER A 140 -19.88 -4.84 -18.26
N TYR A 141 -18.76 -4.53 -17.65
CA TYR A 141 -18.51 -4.80 -16.25
C TYR A 141 -17.53 -3.79 -15.62
N ILE A 142 -17.60 -3.69 -14.31
CA ILE A 142 -16.73 -2.84 -13.50
C ILE A 142 -15.97 -3.75 -12.53
N ILE A 143 -14.66 -3.54 -12.43
CA ILE A 143 -13.80 -4.15 -11.41
C ILE A 143 -13.45 -3.08 -10.40
N VAL A 144 -13.66 -3.38 -9.11
CA VAL A 144 -13.26 -2.52 -7.99
C VAL A 144 -12.23 -3.25 -7.14
N SER A 145 -11.04 -2.67 -7.00
CA SER A 145 -10.00 -3.15 -6.10
C SER A 145 -10.01 -2.33 -4.80
N ILE A 146 -10.57 -2.90 -3.74
CA ILE A 146 -10.55 -2.26 -2.41
C ILE A 146 -9.11 -2.06 -1.93
N ALA A 147 -8.22 -3.01 -2.23
CA ALA A 147 -6.82 -2.95 -1.81
C ALA A 147 -6.03 -1.85 -2.53
N GLN A 148 -6.31 -1.61 -3.82
CA GLN A 148 -5.63 -0.61 -4.62
C GLN A 148 -6.34 0.74 -4.61
N GLN A 149 -7.58 0.80 -4.11
CA GLN A 149 -8.45 1.97 -4.21
C GLN A 149 -8.60 2.44 -5.67
N LYS A 150 -8.82 1.45 -6.57
CA LYS A 150 -8.97 1.67 -8.02
C LYS A 150 -10.21 0.99 -8.58
N MET A 151 -10.73 1.58 -9.63
CA MET A 151 -11.83 1.05 -10.42
C MET A 151 -11.44 1.01 -11.90
N TRP A 152 -11.85 -0.06 -12.57
CA TRP A 152 -11.76 -0.21 -14.01
C TRP A 152 -13.12 -0.56 -14.58
N SER A 153 -13.51 0.07 -15.68
CA SER A 153 -14.68 -0.35 -16.44
C SER A 153 -14.29 -0.92 -17.79
N TYR A 154 -15.05 -1.90 -18.25
CA TYR A 154 -14.82 -2.63 -19.48
C TYR A 154 -16.09 -2.75 -20.31
N ILE A 155 -15.92 -2.75 -21.64
CA ILE A 155 -16.89 -3.24 -22.62
C ILE A 155 -16.22 -4.38 -23.37
N GLY A 156 -16.72 -5.60 -23.21
CA GLY A 156 -16.01 -6.79 -23.67
C GLY A 156 -14.62 -6.89 -23.04
N THR A 157 -13.58 -6.96 -23.85
CA THR A 157 -12.18 -6.97 -23.40
C THR A 157 -11.53 -5.57 -23.37
N GLN A 158 -12.23 -4.55 -23.86
CA GLN A 158 -11.70 -3.20 -23.94
C GLN A 158 -11.87 -2.47 -22.60
N LYS A 159 -10.76 -2.03 -22.01
CA LYS A 159 -10.77 -1.14 -20.85
C LYS A 159 -11.19 0.27 -21.28
N ILE A 160 -12.28 0.78 -20.70
CA ILE A 160 -12.85 2.09 -21.04
C ILE A 160 -12.41 3.16 -20.06
N VAL A 161 -12.38 2.83 -18.75
CA VAL A 161 -12.00 3.75 -17.67
C VAL A 161 -11.06 3.06 -16.69
N GLU A 162 -10.10 3.81 -16.22
CA GLU A 162 -9.33 3.50 -15.01
C GLU A 162 -9.29 4.77 -14.15
N THR A 163 -9.67 4.66 -12.89
CA THR A 163 -9.68 5.80 -11.97
C THR A 163 -9.40 5.35 -10.54
N ASP A 164 -8.86 6.28 -9.76
CA ASP A 164 -8.78 6.11 -8.32
C ASP A 164 -10.17 6.28 -7.70
N ILE A 165 -10.44 5.53 -6.66
CA ILE A 165 -11.70 5.57 -5.90
C ILE A 165 -11.41 5.55 -4.40
N ILE A 166 -12.42 5.90 -3.62
CA ILE A 166 -12.42 5.73 -2.16
C ILE A 166 -13.48 4.68 -1.83
N THR A 167 -13.04 3.61 -1.18
CA THR A 167 -13.96 2.57 -0.66
C THR A 167 -14.25 2.81 0.81
N GLY A 168 -15.29 2.16 1.32
CA GLY A 168 -15.71 2.30 2.71
C GLY A 168 -14.60 1.88 3.71
N ASN A 169 -14.56 2.56 4.85
CA ASN A 169 -13.58 2.30 5.91
C ASN A 169 -14.04 1.15 6.82
N PRO A 170 -13.38 -0.02 6.79
CA PRO A 170 -13.77 -1.17 7.61
C PRO A 170 -13.57 -0.95 9.11
N TYR A 171 -12.66 -0.05 9.50
CA TYR A 171 -12.39 0.25 10.92
C TYR A 171 -13.49 1.10 11.57
N LEU A 172 -14.30 1.78 10.74
CA LEU A 172 -15.45 2.56 11.19
C LEU A 172 -16.78 1.83 10.98
N GLY A 173 -16.75 0.56 10.60
CA GLY A 173 -17.96 -0.22 10.35
C GLY A 173 -18.56 -0.01 8.94
N TYR A 174 -17.87 0.70 8.06
CA TYR A 174 -18.33 1.02 6.69
C TYR A 174 -17.57 0.22 5.63
N ALA A 175 -17.32 -1.06 5.87
CA ALA A 175 -16.61 -1.91 4.91
C ALA A 175 -17.37 -2.01 3.59
N THR A 176 -16.67 -1.79 2.47
CA THR A 176 -17.22 -2.08 1.15
C THR A 176 -17.40 -3.60 0.99
N PRO A 177 -18.60 -4.09 0.64
CA PRO A 177 -18.84 -5.52 0.48
C PRO A 177 -18.00 -6.10 -0.66
N LYS A 178 -17.52 -7.32 -0.46
CA LYS A 178 -16.77 -8.07 -1.47
C LYS A 178 -17.69 -9.08 -2.15
N GLY A 179 -17.56 -9.23 -3.45
CA GLY A 179 -18.33 -10.20 -4.20
C GLY A 179 -18.56 -9.78 -5.64
N LEU A 180 -19.39 -10.54 -6.33
CA LEU A 180 -19.92 -10.23 -7.66
C LEU A 180 -21.35 -9.70 -7.51
N PHE A 181 -21.58 -8.51 -8.02
CA PHE A 181 -22.87 -7.82 -7.92
C PHE A 181 -23.32 -7.34 -9.29
N ALA A 182 -24.63 -7.31 -9.49
CA ALA A 182 -25.22 -6.64 -10.64
C ALA A 182 -25.53 -5.18 -10.31
N ILE A 183 -25.28 -4.27 -11.24
CA ILE A 183 -25.78 -2.90 -11.14
C ILE A 183 -27.31 -2.95 -11.19
N GLN A 184 -27.95 -2.44 -10.16
CA GLN A 184 -29.41 -2.52 -9.97
C GLN A 184 -30.18 -1.35 -10.61
N GLY A 185 -29.47 -0.30 -10.97
CA GLY A 185 -30.06 0.87 -11.59
C GLY A 185 -29.05 1.97 -11.87
N LYS A 186 -29.55 3.05 -12.47
CA LYS A 186 -28.80 4.29 -12.68
C LYS A 186 -29.68 5.46 -12.27
N GLN A 187 -29.18 6.30 -11.38
CA GLN A 187 -29.82 7.54 -10.96
C GLN A 187 -28.95 8.73 -11.36
N SER A 188 -29.55 9.77 -11.93
CA SER A 188 -28.83 10.98 -12.34
C SER A 188 -29.79 12.16 -12.52
N PRO A 189 -29.62 13.29 -11.81
CA PRO A 189 -28.78 13.40 -10.62
C PRO A 189 -29.34 12.61 -9.44
N SER A 190 -28.53 12.41 -8.38
CA SER A 190 -28.97 11.77 -7.15
C SER A 190 -28.41 12.49 -5.92
N VAL A 191 -28.99 12.21 -4.75
CA VAL A 191 -28.51 12.74 -3.47
C VAL A 191 -28.26 11.56 -2.53
N LEU A 192 -27.05 11.44 -2.06
CA LEU A 192 -26.67 10.45 -1.05
C LEU A 192 -26.85 11.04 0.34
N ILE A 193 -27.65 10.37 1.17
CA ILE A 193 -27.94 10.79 2.54
C ILE A 193 -27.44 9.71 3.49
N GLY A 194 -26.63 10.12 4.47
CA GLY A 194 -26.12 9.23 5.50
C GLY A 194 -26.00 9.95 6.86
N PRO A 195 -25.59 9.26 7.92
CA PRO A 195 -25.41 9.87 9.22
C PRO A 195 -24.42 11.04 9.15
N GLY A 196 -24.92 12.26 9.32
CA GLY A 196 -24.13 13.48 9.34
C GLY A 196 -23.70 14.03 7.98
N TYR A 197 -24.22 13.51 6.87
CA TYR A 197 -23.93 14.09 5.55
C TYR A 197 -25.13 14.03 4.59
N VAL A 198 -25.14 14.99 3.67
CA VAL A 198 -25.98 15.04 2.48
C VAL A 198 -25.09 15.41 1.30
N SER A 199 -24.93 14.50 0.33
CA SER A 199 -24.02 14.68 -0.81
C SER A 199 -24.76 14.57 -2.13
N PRO A 200 -24.89 15.66 -2.90
CA PRO A 200 -25.37 15.57 -4.27
C PRO A 200 -24.32 14.88 -5.14
N VAL A 201 -24.76 13.96 -6.00
CA VAL A 201 -23.91 13.26 -6.94
C VAL A 201 -24.53 13.32 -8.34
N GLN A 202 -23.64 13.39 -9.35
CA GLN A 202 -24.08 13.43 -10.75
C GLN A 202 -24.69 12.10 -11.18
N TYR A 203 -24.10 10.98 -10.74
CA TYR A 203 -24.52 9.63 -11.06
C TYR A 203 -24.43 8.76 -9.80
N TRP A 204 -25.36 7.81 -9.69
CA TRP A 204 -25.39 6.79 -8.67
C TRP A 204 -25.77 5.45 -9.29
N LEU A 205 -24.92 4.45 -9.14
CA LEU A 205 -25.09 3.10 -9.68
C LEU A 205 -25.18 2.12 -8.50
N PRO A 206 -26.36 1.91 -7.90
CA PRO A 206 -26.52 0.98 -6.79
C PRO A 206 -26.25 -0.45 -7.25
N PHE A 207 -25.51 -1.22 -6.44
CA PHE A 207 -25.20 -2.62 -6.70
C PHE A 207 -25.60 -3.56 -5.54
N LEU A 208 -25.88 -3.04 -4.35
CA LEU A 208 -26.37 -3.82 -3.21
C LEU A 208 -27.35 -2.97 -2.39
N GLY A 209 -28.65 -3.10 -2.71
CA GLY A 209 -29.67 -2.21 -2.16
C GLY A 209 -29.37 -0.74 -2.43
N ASN A 210 -29.91 0.14 -1.61
CA ASN A 210 -29.65 1.59 -1.72
C ASN A 210 -28.43 2.05 -0.92
N SER A 211 -27.73 1.14 -0.26
CA SER A 211 -26.64 1.50 0.67
C SER A 211 -25.26 1.44 0.02
N TYR A 212 -25.11 0.74 -1.10
CA TYR A 212 -23.84 0.59 -1.79
C TYR A 212 -24.00 0.83 -3.28
N GLY A 213 -23.11 1.64 -3.83
CA GLY A 213 -23.10 1.97 -5.25
C GLY A 213 -21.76 2.60 -5.67
N ILE A 214 -21.69 2.93 -6.94
CA ILE A 214 -20.55 3.57 -7.62
C ILE A 214 -20.99 4.90 -8.20
#